data_d1a08624845e31b98cbca76e14288d74
#
_entry.id   d1a08624845e31b98cbca76e14288d74
#
_cell.length_a   1.000
_cell.length_b   1.000
_cell.length_c   1.000
_cell.angle_alpha   90.00
_cell.angle_beta   90.00
_cell.angle_gamma   90.00
#
_symmetry.space_group_name_H-M   'P 1'
#
loop_
_entity.id
_entity.type
_entity.pdbx_description
1 polymer ?
#
loop_
_entity_poly.entity_id
_entity_poly.type
_entity_poly.pdbx_seq_one_letter_code
_entity_poly.pdbx_strand_id
1 'polypeptide(L)'
;MAVNRVRADIDLDAVLYNMESMHKKLKPGTKIAAVVKADAYGHGAVEISRVLENLPYLWGYAVATSNEAMQLVEAGRKKPIIILGLSFPEQFEEIVENDLRPAVCTYETAQALSDIAAEKNKVCRIHIKVDTGMSRIGFQVTLESADTVARISKLPNIMIEGIFTHFARADDCLLYTSDAADDTPCVD
;
A
#
# COMPACT_ATOMS: atom_id res chain seq x y z
N MET A 1 -14.57 -37.87 3.89
CA MET A 1 -13.63 -36.78 3.56
C MET A 1 -13.95 -36.31 2.16
N ALA A 2 -14.18 -34.99 1.97
CA ALA A 2 -14.40 -34.46 0.62
C ALA A 2 -13.05 -34.51 -0.13
N VAL A 3 -13.05 -35.18 -1.28
CA VAL A 3 -11.87 -35.22 -2.15
C VAL A 3 -11.87 -33.95 -2.99
N ASN A 4 -10.99 -33.02 -2.67
CA ASN A 4 -10.80 -31.81 -3.50
C ASN A 4 -10.19 -32.22 -4.85
N ARG A 5 -10.83 -31.78 -5.95
CA ARG A 5 -10.36 -32.08 -7.33
C ARG A 5 -9.10 -31.29 -7.69
N VAL A 6 -8.87 -30.17 -7.01
CA VAL A 6 -7.72 -29.27 -7.20
C VAL A 6 -7.25 -28.81 -5.83
N ARG A 7 -5.94 -28.78 -5.64
CA ARG A 7 -5.29 -28.27 -4.43
C ARG A 7 -4.12 -27.40 -4.84
N ALA A 8 -3.97 -26.25 -4.18
CA ALA A 8 -2.77 -25.43 -4.22
C ALA A 8 -2.04 -25.57 -2.89
N ASP A 9 -0.77 -25.93 -2.93
CA ASP A 9 0.10 -25.98 -1.77
C ASP A 9 1.00 -24.74 -1.80
N ILE A 10 0.93 -23.91 -0.75
CA ILE A 10 1.71 -22.69 -0.62
C ILE A 10 2.87 -22.95 0.34
N ASP A 11 4.09 -22.81 -0.17
CA ASP A 11 5.30 -22.95 0.62
C ASP A 11 5.63 -21.60 1.29
N LEU A 12 5.35 -21.49 2.58
CA LEU A 12 5.59 -20.27 3.36
C LEU A 12 7.09 -20.00 3.60
N ASP A 13 7.92 -21.06 3.62
CA ASP A 13 9.37 -20.89 3.75
C ASP A 13 9.96 -20.30 2.46
N ALA A 14 9.43 -20.69 1.30
CA ALA A 14 9.80 -20.06 0.02
C ALA A 14 9.39 -18.58 -0.02
N VAL A 15 8.24 -18.20 0.56
CA VAL A 15 7.84 -16.79 0.69
C VAL A 15 8.85 -16.01 1.53
N LEU A 16 9.24 -16.54 2.68
CA LEU A 16 10.24 -15.92 3.56
C LEU A 16 11.61 -15.79 2.85
N TYR A 17 12.03 -16.84 2.15
CA TYR A 17 13.26 -16.83 1.37
C TYR A 17 13.24 -15.74 0.28
N ASN A 18 12.11 -15.59 -0.43
CA ASN A 18 11.96 -14.56 -1.45
C ASN A 18 12.01 -13.15 -0.86
N MET A 19 11.36 -12.92 0.28
CA MET A 19 11.39 -11.64 0.99
C MET A 19 12.82 -11.27 1.43
N GLU A 20 13.54 -12.23 1.99
CA GLU A 20 14.93 -12.08 2.40
C GLU A 20 15.84 -11.77 1.18
N SER A 21 15.62 -12.47 0.07
CA SER A 21 16.39 -12.30 -1.17
C SER A 21 16.18 -10.93 -1.78
N MET A 22 14.93 -10.42 -1.78
CA MET A 22 14.62 -9.05 -2.20
C MET A 22 15.26 -8.02 -1.28
N HIS A 23 15.12 -8.20 0.05
CA HIS A 23 15.68 -7.26 1.02
C HIS A 23 17.20 -7.09 0.88
N LYS A 24 17.92 -8.18 0.61
CA LYS A 24 19.38 -8.13 0.40
C LYS A 24 19.82 -7.29 -0.79
N LYS A 25 18.93 -7.06 -1.77
CA LYS A 25 19.21 -6.24 -2.96
C LYS A 25 18.89 -4.76 -2.76
N LEU A 26 18.24 -4.39 -1.66
CA LEU A 26 17.83 -3.02 -1.39
C LEU A 26 18.96 -2.22 -0.71
N LYS A 27 18.92 -0.91 -0.88
CA LYS A 27 19.81 0.01 -0.15
C LYS A 27 19.57 -0.13 1.36
N PRO A 28 20.63 -0.02 2.20
CA PRO A 28 20.47 -0.08 3.64
C PRO A 28 19.43 0.91 4.17
N GLY A 29 18.58 0.44 5.09
CA GLY A 29 17.51 1.24 5.67
C GLY A 29 16.19 1.23 4.87
N THR A 30 16.19 0.72 3.64
CA THR A 30 14.95 0.54 2.86
C THR A 30 14.08 -0.53 3.50
N LYS A 31 12.79 -0.24 3.65
CA LYS A 31 11.78 -1.18 4.13
C LYS A 31 10.88 -1.64 2.99
N ILE A 32 10.28 -2.79 3.15
CA ILE A 32 9.37 -3.39 2.18
C ILE A 32 7.93 -3.26 2.68
N ALA A 33 7.01 -2.83 1.81
CA ALA A 33 5.58 -3.02 1.99
C ALA A 33 5.15 -4.25 1.17
N ALA A 34 4.66 -5.30 1.84
CA ALA A 34 4.25 -6.52 1.18
C ALA A 34 2.87 -6.36 0.53
N VAL A 35 2.79 -6.52 -0.78
CA VAL A 35 1.52 -6.44 -1.51
C VAL A 35 0.79 -7.77 -1.41
N VAL A 36 -0.31 -7.78 -0.64
CA VAL A 36 -1.12 -8.97 -0.34
C VAL A 36 -2.58 -8.84 -0.79
N LYS A 37 -2.86 -7.93 -1.71
CA LYS A 37 -4.18 -7.76 -2.32
C LYS A 37 -4.63 -9.03 -3.05
N ALA A 38 -5.95 -9.15 -3.31
CA ALA A 38 -6.57 -10.30 -3.96
C ALA A 38 -6.16 -11.63 -3.27
N ASP A 39 -6.28 -11.65 -1.93
CA ASP A 39 -5.87 -12.76 -1.08
C ASP A 39 -4.42 -13.23 -1.34
N ALA A 40 -3.48 -12.25 -1.39
CA ALA A 40 -2.09 -12.43 -1.79
C ALA A 40 -1.98 -13.15 -3.15
N TYR A 41 -2.79 -12.71 -4.12
CA TYR A 41 -2.91 -13.31 -5.45
C TYR A 41 -3.28 -14.81 -5.39
N GLY A 42 -4.14 -15.18 -4.44
CA GLY A 42 -4.60 -16.54 -4.21
C GLY A 42 -3.68 -17.40 -3.33
N HIS A 43 -2.67 -16.80 -2.71
CA HIS A 43 -1.74 -17.51 -1.81
C HIS A 43 -2.18 -17.45 -0.33
N GLY A 44 -3.26 -16.73 -0.01
CA GLY A 44 -3.74 -16.57 1.36
C GLY A 44 -3.11 -15.37 2.09
N ALA A 45 -3.75 -14.19 2.02
CA ALA A 45 -3.22 -12.95 2.60
C ALA A 45 -3.00 -13.04 4.11
N VAL A 46 -3.90 -13.70 4.83
CA VAL A 46 -3.81 -13.87 6.29
C VAL A 46 -2.59 -14.71 6.67
N GLU A 47 -2.38 -15.85 6.00
CA GLU A 47 -1.26 -16.74 6.29
C GLU A 47 0.08 -16.12 5.86
N ILE A 48 0.13 -15.51 4.68
CA ILE A 48 1.31 -14.77 4.21
C ILE A 48 1.66 -13.65 5.20
N SER A 49 0.69 -12.81 5.58
CA SER A 49 0.95 -11.72 6.53
C SER A 49 1.39 -12.23 7.89
N ARG A 50 0.90 -13.40 8.35
CA ARG A 50 1.28 -13.99 9.61
C ARG A 50 2.78 -14.32 9.67
N VAL A 51 3.32 -14.90 8.61
CA VAL A 51 4.76 -15.27 8.58
C VAL A 51 5.66 -14.07 8.36
N LEU A 52 5.16 -13.02 7.68
CA LEU A 52 5.93 -11.80 7.43
C LEU A 52 5.92 -10.81 8.61
N GLU A 53 4.95 -10.89 9.54
CA GLU A 53 4.70 -9.88 10.58
C GLU A 53 5.95 -9.50 11.37
N ASN A 54 6.80 -10.46 11.70
CA ASN A 54 7.96 -10.24 12.56
C ASN A 54 9.24 -9.84 11.82
N LEU A 55 9.18 -9.69 10.49
CA LEU A 55 10.37 -9.27 9.73
C LEU A 55 10.71 -7.81 10.05
N PRO A 56 11.94 -7.50 10.48
CA PRO A 56 12.32 -6.16 10.94
C PRO A 56 12.34 -5.13 9.80
N TYR A 57 12.54 -5.58 8.57
CA TYR A 57 12.54 -4.75 7.37
C TYR A 57 11.18 -4.63 6.70
N LEU A 58 10.16 -5.35 7.17
CA LEU A 58 8.79 -5.15 6.71
C LEU A 58 8.23 -3.87 7.35
N TRP A 59 7.87 -2.90 6.51
CA TRP A 59 7.15 -1.70 6.96
C TRP A 59 5.68 -2.02 7.25
N GLY A 60 5.03 -2.76 6.38
CA GLY A 60 3.61 -3.07 6.47
C GLY A 60 3.09 -3.83 5.26
N TYR A 61 1.79 -3.77 5.07
CA TYR A 61 1.08 -4.47 4.01
C TYR A 61 0.43 -3.49 3.04
N ALA A 62 0.24 -3.91 1.79
CA ALA A 62 -0.49 -3.15 0.79
C ALA A 62 -1.60 -4.00 0.19
N VAL A 63 -2.82 -3.48 0.22
CA VAL A 63 -4.05 -4.13 -0.25
C VAL A 63 -4.76 -3.26 -1.26
N ALA A 64 -5.77 -3.78 -1.97
CA ALA A 64 -6.51 -3.01 -2.95
C ALA A 64 -7.69 -2.24 -2.33
N THR A 65 -8.33 -2.78 -1.30
CA THR A 65 -9.59 -2.28 -0.74
C THR A 65 -9.57 -2.25 0.79
N SER A 66 -10.48 -1.49 1.42
CA SER A 66 -10.68 -1.50 2.87
C SER A 66 -11.10 -2.86 3.40
N ASN A 67 -11.94 -3.60 2.67
CA ASN A 67 -12.36 -4.94 3.07
C ASN A 67 -11.17 -5.91 3.20
N GLU A 68 -10.22 -5.86 2.27
CA GLU A 68 -8.98 -6.65 2.38
C GLU A 68 -8.11 -6.19 3.57
N ALA A 69 -8.07 -4.88 3.84
CA ALA A 69 -7.38 -4.34 5.00
C ALA A 69 -8.00 -4.86 6.29
N MET A 70 -9.33 -4.87 6.39
CA MET A 70 -10.03 -5.35 7.58
C MET A 70 -9.79 -6.82 7.85
N GLN A 71 -9.68 -7.67 6.83
CA GLN A 71 -9.29 -9.07 7.02
C GLN A 71 -7.94 -9.21 7.75
N LEU A 72 -6.98 -8.34 7.43
CA LEU A 72 -5.68 -8.35 8.11
C LEU A 72 -5.78 -7.78 9.53
N VAL A 73 -6.58 -6.75 9.76
CA VAL A 73 -6.85 -6.18 11.10
C VAL A 73 -7.48 -7.25 11.99
N GLU A 74 -8.54 -7.91 11.53
CA GLU A 74 -9.23 -9.00 12.23
C GLU A 74 -8.32 -10.18 12.52
N ALA A 75 -7.39 -10.48 11.60
CA ALA A 75 -6.36 -11.49 11.79
C ALA A 75 -5.25 -11.06 12.76
N GLY A 76 -5.36 -9.87 13.38
CA GLY A 76 -4.47 -9.37 14.41
C GLY A 76 -3.14 -8.80 13.90
N ARG A 77 -3.04 -8.41 12.63
CA ARG A 77 -1.85 -7.72 12.09
C ARG A 77 -1.67 -6.37 12.76
N LYS A 78 -0.44 -6.00 13.11
CA LYS A 78 -0.11 -4.76 13.83
C LYS A 78 0.67 -3.75 12.98
N LYS A 79 1.29 -4.24 11.91
CA LYS A 79 2.02 -3.36 11.00
C LYS A 79 1.04 -2.50 10.18
N PRO A 80 1.49 -1.31 9.69
CA PRO A 80 0.66 -0.45 8.84
C PRO A 80 0.06 -1.18 7.64
N ILE A 81 -1.15 -0.79 7.25
CA ILE A 81 -1.82 -1.34 6.07
C ILE A 81 -2.19 -0.18 5.15
N ILE A 82 -1.60 -0.16 3.96
CA ILE A 82 -1.91 0.83 2.92
C ILE A 82 -2.98 0.28 1.96
N ILE A 83 -4.00 1.08 1.68
CA ILE A 83 -5.01 0.81 0.68
C ILE A 83 -4.58 1.49 -0.63
N LEU A 84 -4.22 0.69 -1.63
CA LEU A 84 -3.67 1.17 -2.90
C LEU A 84 -4.74 1.70 -3.87
N GLY A 85 -5.98 1.23 -3.72
CA GLY A 85 -7.12 1.65 -4.54
C GLY A 85 -7.81 2.90 -3.97
N LEU A 86 -8.83 3.34 -4.68
CA LEU A 86 -9.72 4.41 -4.19
C LEU A 86 -10.57 3.88 -3.03
N SER A 87 -10.71 4.71 -2.01
CA SER A 87 -11.67 4.48 -0.92
C SER A 87 -12.89 5.37 -1.14
N PHE A 88 -14.06 4.90 -0.74
CA PHE A 88 -15.33 5.59 -0.89
C PHE A 88 -15.82 6.14 0.45
N PRO A 89 -16.70 7.16 0.45
CA PRO A 89 -17.15 7.82 1.69
C PRO A 89 -17.68 6.87 2.75
N GLU A 90 -18.35 5.80 2.37
CA GLU A 90 -18.91 4.78 3.26
C GLU A 90 -17.85 3.99 4.04
N GLN A 91 -16.59 4.06 3.58
CA GLN A 91 -15.46 3.33 4.15
C GLN A 91 -14.58 4.23 5.04
N PHE A 92 -14.76 5.55 4.98
CA PHE A 92 -13.82 6.49 5.62
C PHE A 92 -13.82 6.38 7.14
N GLU A 93 -14.97 6.13 7.74
CA GLU A 93 -15.07 5.93 9.20
C GLU A 93 -14.25 4.71 9.64
N GLU A 94 -14.44 3.57 8.99
CA GLU A 94 -13.69 2.34 9.25
C GLU A 94 -12.18 2.52 9.05
N ILE A 95 -11.78 3.24 7.99
CA ILE A 95 -10.39 3.58 7.69
C ILE A 95 -9.75 4.37 8.82
N VAL A 96 -10.42 5.41 9.30
CA VAL A 96 -9.94 6.26 10.40
C VAL A 96 -9.92 5.50 11.72
N GLU A 97 -10.95 4.71 12.01
CA GLU A 97 -11.05 3.94 13.25
C GLU A 97 -9.96 2.89 13.40
N ASN A 98 -9.59 2.24 12.30
CA ASN A 98 -8.61 1.16 12.29
C ASN A 98 -7.19 1.61 11.90
N ASP A 99 -6.94 2.93 11.86
CA ASP A 99 -5.63 3.50 11.52
C ASP A 99 -5.08 2.92 10.19
N LEU A 100 -5.93 2.79 9.16
CA LEU A 100 -5.53 2.38 7.83
C LEU A 100 -4.94 3.56 7.04
N ARG A 101 -4.11 3.28 6.05
CA ARG A 101 -3.44 4.28 5.20
C ARG A 101 -4.09 4.33 3.82
N PRO A 102 -5.13 5.14 3.60
CA PRO A 102 -5.76 5.26 2.30
C PRO A 102 -4.86 6.01 1.30
N ALA A 103 -4.90 5.57 0.04
CA ALA A 103 -4.38 6.36 -1.06
C ALA A 103 -5.30 7.56 -1.31
N VAL A 104 -4.73 8.76 -1.35
CA VAL A 104 -5.45 10.01 -1.61
C VAL A 104 -5.03 10.57 -2.97
N CYS A 105 -6.03 10.85 -3.81
CA CYS A 105 -5.88 11.34 -5.18
C CYS A 105 -6.58 12.69 -5.42
N THR A 106 -7.36 13.20 -4.45
CA THR A 106 -8.10 14.46 -4.55
C THR A 106 -8.11 15.20 -3.22
N TYR A 107 -8.33 16.52 -3.28
CA TYR A 107 -8.49 17.34 -2.08
C TYR A 107 -9.76 16.96 -1.30
N GLU A 108 -10.84 16.69 -2.00
CA GLU A 108 -12.15 16.36 -1.42
C GLU A 108 -12.08 15.11 -0.57
N THR A 109 -11.37 14.07 -1.03
CA THR A 109 -11.12 12.85 -0.24
C THR A 109 -10.33 13.16 1.03
N ALA A 110 -9.29 13.98 0.93
CA ALA A 110 -8.49 14.37 2.09
C ALA A 110 -9.32 15.18 3.11
N GLN A 111 -10.15 16.10 2.61
CA GLN A 111 -11.03 16.91 3.46
C GLN A 111 -12.04 16.04 4.22
N ALA A 112 -12.71 15.11 3.52
CA ALA A 112 -13.68 14.21 4.15
C ALA A 112 -13.03 13.32 5.22
N LEU A 113 -11.84 12.79 4.95
CA LEU A 113 -11.06 12.04 5.96
C LEU A 113 -10.64 12.92 7.15
N SER A 114 -10.31 14.20 6.90
CA SER A 114 -9.99 15.17 7.96
C SER A 114 -11.17 15.41 8.88
N ASP A 115 -12.36 15.61 8.31
CA ASP A 115 -13.58 15.87 9.06
C ASP A 115 -13.94 14.68 9.97
N ILE A 116 -13.91 13.45 9.42
CA ILE A 116 -14.15 12.23 10.21
C ILE A 116 -13.08 12.01 11.27
N ALA A 117 -11.81 12.27 10.94
CA ALA A 117 -10.72 12.16 11.90
C ALA A 117 -10.89 13.14 13.08
N ALA A 118 -11.38 14.36 12.80
CA ALA A 118 -11.72 15.34 13.83
C ALA A 118 -12.87 14.87 14.73
N GLU A 119 -13.95 14.35 14.14
CA GLU A 119 -15.10 13.79 14.89
C GLU A 119 -14.68 12.63 15.80
N LYS A 120 -13.77 11.77 15.33
CA LYS A 120 -13.26 10.62 16.09
C LYS A 120 -12.11 10.97 17.04
N ASN A 121 -11.65 12.23 17.10
CA ASN A 121 -10.45 12.66 17.85
C ASN A 121 -9.21 11.82 17.51
N LYS A 122 -9.02 11.54 16.23
CA LYS A 122 -7.89 10.77 15.66
C LYS A 122 -7.11 11.59 14.65
N VAL A 123 -5.98 11.06 14.23
CA VAL A 123 -5.20 11.55 13.08
C VAL A 123 -5.28 10.48 12.00
N CYS A 124 -5.76 10.85 10.82
CA CYS A 124 -5.74 9.98 9.65
C CYS A 124 -4.40 10.11 8.93
N ARG A 125 -3.67 9.00 8.84
CA ARG A 125 -2.42 8.92 8.08
C ARG A 125 -2.75 8.52 6.65
N ILE A 126 -2.35 9.36 5.71
CA ILE A 126 -2.66 9.15 4.29
C ILE A 126 -1.39 9.00 3.47
N HIS A 127 -1.52 8.33 2.33
CA HIS A 127 -0.49 8.30 1.30
C HIS A 127 -0.98 9.01 0.04
N ILE A 128 -0.21 10.00 -0.43
CA ILE A 128 -0.51 10.67 -1.69
C ILE A 128 -0.17 9.73 -2.85
N LYS A 129 -1.14 9.48 -3.72
CA LYS A 129 -0.91 8.72 -4.95
C LYS A 129 -0.62 9.65 -6.10
N VAL A 130 0.51 9.46 -6.76
CA VAL A 130 0.92 10.22 -7.96
C VAL A 130 0.85 9.31 -9.19
N ASP A 131 0.32 9.82 -10.28
CA ASP A 131 0.36 9.16 -11.58
C ASP A 131 1.56 9.65 -12.38
N THR A 132 2.52 8.76 -12.56
CA THR A 132 3.76 9.01 -13.32
C THR A 132 3.74 8.35 -14.71
N GLY A 133 2.55 8.07 -15.25
CA GLY A 133 2.38 7.54 -16.61
C GLY A 133 1.55 6.26 -16.71
N MET A 134 1.11 5.66 -15.57
CA MET A 134 0.20 4.51 -15.59
C MET A 134 -1.22 4.90 -16.05
N SER A 135 -1.59 6.18 -15.92
CA SER A 135 -2.85 6.76 -16.39
C SER A 135 -4.10 6.06 -15.84
N ARG A 136 -4.06 5.72 -14.54
CA ARG A 136 -5.15 5.01 -13.86
C ARG A 136 -5.76 5.81 -12.72
N ILE A 137 -4.99 6.13 -11.71
CA ILE A 137 -5.37 6.96 -10.54
C ILE A 137 -4.15 7.73 -10.03
N GLY A 138 -4.39 8.88 -9.41
CA GLY A 138 -3.33 9.68 -8.78
C GLY A 138 -3.33 11.12 -9.28
N PHE A 139 -2.67 11.97 -8.51
CA PHE A 139 -2.37 13.34 -8.93
C PHE A 139 -1.43 13.32 -10.13
N GLN A 140 -1.72 14.13 -11.14
CA GLN A 140 -0.82 14.33 -12.27
C GLN A 140 0.44 15.09 -11.81
N VAL A 141 1.56 14.90 -12.50
CA VAL A 141 2.82 15.59 -12.18
C VAL A 141 2.77 17.02 -12.70
N THR A 142 2.07 17.90 -11.99
CA THR A 142 1.87 19.32 -12.31
C THR A 142 2.06 20.20 -11.08
N LEU A 143 2.33 21.50 -11.29
CA LEU A 143 2.40 22.48 -10.20
C LEU A 143 1.06 22.61 -9.46
N GLU A 144 -0.06 22.55 -10.18
CA GLU A 144 -1.40 22.58 -9.58
C GLU A 144 -1.63 21.41 -8.62
N SER A 145 -1.18 20.21 -9.00
CA SER A 145 -1.22 19.06 -8.10
C SER A 145 -0.34 19.24 -6.87
N ALA A 146 0.86 19.81 -7.04
CA ALA A 146 1.75 20.12 -5.93
C ALA A 146 1.12 21.13 -4.96
N ASP A 147 0.49 22.19 -5.47
CA ASP A 147 -0.25 23.18 -4.66
C ASP A 147 -1.42 22.53 -3.92
N THR A 148 -2.13 21.61 -4.58
CA THR A 148 -3.22 20.85 -3.96
C THR A 148 -2.70 19.97 -2.82
N VAL A 149 -1.62 19.25 -3.01
CA VAL A 149 -0.98 18.44 -1.94
C VAL A 149 -0.48 19.34 -0.80
N ALA A 150 0.07 20.51 -1.10
CA ALA A 150 0.45 21.50 -0.09
C ALA A 150 -0.75 22.05 0.71
N ARG A 151 -1.94 22.12 0.12
CA ARG A 151 -3.19 22.45 0.84
C ARG A 151 -3.64 21.28 1.71
N ILE A 152 -3.57 20.05 1.20
CA ILE A 152 -3.89 18.83 1.96
C ILE A 152 -3.02 18.71 3.21
N SER A 153 -1.73 19.04 3.13
CA SER A 153 -0.82 18.98 4.28
C SER A 153 -1.16 19.96 5.42
N LYS A 154 -2.04 20.92 5.16
CA LYS A 154 -2.52 21.91 6.15
C LYS A 154 -3.87 21.53 6.75
N LEU A 155 -4.51 20.47 6.29
CA LEU A 155 -5.78 20.02 6.85
C LEU A 155 -5.56 19.53 8.28
N PRO A 156 -6.48 19.87 9.21
CA PRO A 156 -6.40 19.37 10.57
C PRO A 156 -6.59 17.85 10.57
N ASN A 157 -5.95 17.18 11.53
CA ASN A 157 -6.09 15.74 11.74
C ASN A 157 -5.69 14.85 10.53
N ILE A 158 -4.97 15.41 9.56
CA ILE A 158 -4.35 14.69 8.44
C ILE A 158 -2.83 14.68 8.62
N MET A 159 -2.25 13.51 8.41
CA MET A 159 -0.81 13.35 8.30
C MET A 159 -0.48 12.69 6.95
N ILE A 160 0.22 13.41 6.08
CA ILE A 160 0.81 12.79 4.88
C ILE A 160 2.00 11.96 5.35
N GLU A 161 1.80 10.64 5.50
CA GLU A 161 2.83 9.69 5.94
C GLU A 161 3.75 9.29 4.78
N GLY A 162 3.23 9.30 3.56
CA GLY A 162 4.00 8.92 2.39
C GLY A 162 3.41 9.40 1.07
N ILE A 163 4.21 9.19 0.03
CA ILE A 163 3.83 9.41 -1.36
C ILE A 163 4.27 8.18 -2.15
N PHE A 164 3.46 7.75 -3.12
CA PHE A 164 3.80 6.60 -3.94
C PHE A 164 3.26 6.72 -5.36
N THR A 165 3.88 5.98 -6.24
CA THR A 165 3.42 5.80 -7.62
C THR A 165 3.35 4.32 -7.98
N HIS A 166 2.87 4.03 -9.18
CA HIS A 166 2.90 2.70 -9.78
C HIS A 166 3.57 2.82 -11.15
N PHE A 167 4.59 2.03 -11.39
CA PHE A 167 5.32 2.07 -12.65
C PHE A 167 4.40 1.71 -13.82
N ALA A 168 4.51 2.48 -14.91
CA ALA A 168 3.70 2.24 -16.11
C ALA A 168 4.09 0.91 -16.79
N ARG A 169 5.38 0.55 -16.75
CA ARG A 169 5.96 -0.64 -17.36
C ARG A 169 7.10 -1.18 -16.50
N ALA A 170 6.76 -1.87 -15.40
CA ALA A 170 7.74 -2.39 -14.46
C ALA A 170 8.61 -3.53 -15.02
N ASP A 171 8.10 -4.24 -16.00
CA ASP A 171 8.70 -5.40 -16.71
C ASP A 171 9.45 -5.01 -17.97
N ASP A 172 9.48 -3.73 -18.34
CA ASP A 172 10.23 -3.25 -19.51
C ASP A 172 11.54 -2.59 -19.05
N CYS A 173 12.63 -3.35 -19.10
CA CYS A 173 13.94 -2.90 -18.67
C CYS A 173 14.56 -1.80 -19.55
N LEU A 174 14.00 -1.51 -20.73
CA LEU A 174 14.45 -0.43 -21.60
C LEU A 174 13.79 0.92 -21.30
N LEU A 175 12.75 0.94 -20.43
CA LEU A 175 12.05 2.15 -20.03
C LEU A 175 12.36 2.50 -18.57
N TYR A 176 13.21 3.50 -18.39
CA TYR A 176 13.40 4.15 -17.09
C TYR A 176 12.12 4.90 -16.73
N THR A 177 11.41 4.39 -15.73
CA THR A 177 10.13 4.98 -15.30
C THR A 177 10.29 5.87 -14.06
N SER A 178 11.46 5.85 -13.42
CA SER A 178 11.84 6.74 -12.31
C SER A 178 13.35 6.61 -12.03
N ASP A 179 13.95 7.58 -11.34
CA ASP A 179 15.35 7.55 -10.89
C ASP A 179 15.67 6.34 -10.01
N ALA A 180 14.66 5.77 -9.34
CA ALA A 180 14.83 4.55 -8.56
C ALA A 180 15.02 3.29 -9.44
N ALA A 181 14.68 3.35 -10.72
CA ALA A 181 14.89 2.27 -11.68
C ALA A 181 16.33 2.27 -12.23
N ASP A 182 17.04 3.39 -12.17
CA ASP A 182 18.40 3.52 -12.67
C ASP A 182 19.41 2.63 -11.92
N ASP A 183 19.10 2.23 -10.70
CA ASP A 183 19.95 1.42 -9.84
C ASP A 183 19.65 -0.09 -9.89
N THR A 184 18.67 -0.54 -10.67
CA THR A 184 18.36 -1.96 -10.82
C THR A 184 18.91 -2.48 -12.13
N PRO A 185 19.96 -3.35 -12.12
CA PRO A 185 20.38 -4.02 -13.34
C PRO A 185 19.22 -4.87 -13.86
N CYS A 186 18.90 -4.72 -15.17
CA CYS A 186 18.07 -5.67 -15.87
C CYS A 186 18.67 -7.05 -15.71
N VAL A 187 17.94 -7.99 -15.13
CA VAL A 187 18.37 -9.39 -15.04
C VAL A 187 17.72 -10.07 -16.25
N ASP A 188 18.56 -10.56 -17.17
CA ASP A 188 18.15 -11.41 -18.28
C ASP A 188 17.54 -12.72 -17.76
#